data_743e5726955b954b1812963e325c52b3
#
_entry.id   743e5726955b954b1812963e325c52b3
#
_cell.length_a   1.000
_cell.length_b   1.000
_cell.length_c   1.000
_cell.angle_alpha   90.00
_cell.angle_beta   90.00
_cell.angle_gamma   90.00
#
_symmetry.space_group_name_H-M   'P 1'
#
loop_
_entity.id
_entity.type
_entity.pdbx_description
1 polymer ?
#
loop_
_entity_poly.entity_id
_entity_poly.type
_entity_poly.pdbx_seq_one_letter_code
_entity_poly.pdbx_strand_id
1 'polypeptide(L)'
;MEEILKKLYDGMIGLAIGDALGVPVEFKTRQEIEENPVREMREYGTHHQARGVWSDDTSLTLALVDSIVKCSGIDYKDIMERFSAWLLYGDYTAAGEVFDVGNATGRAIMNYGHGTAPLQCGMVSEYENGNGSLMRILPMAFYLYLHDQLPVKDQIRLIHDVSSLTHRHMRSLVGCGIYVLTAKELIREKGTLKDSVERGVNAAFSCYDAAGNPETAAYERLRNINGFSALPDHEIKSSGYVVHTLEAAIWCLLNTDSYKDCVLKAVNLGDDTDTVGAVAGGLAGIYYGSENIPAEWLNAVAKRQYIESLCEDFK
;
A
#
# COMPACT_ATOMS: atom_id res chain seq x y z
N MET A 1 -4.39 -23.35 -1.31
CA MET A 1 -4.54 -22.53 -0.08
C MET A 1 -3.18 -22.14 0.48
N GLU A 2 -2.29 -23.07 0.79
CA GLU A 2 -0.93 -22.75 1.27
C GLU A 2 -0.18 -21.73 0.40
N GLU A 3 -0.20 -21.88 -0.90
CA GLU A 3 0.47 -20.98 -1.84
C GLU A 3 -0.04 -19.53 -1.75
N ILE A 4 -1.36 -19.34 -1.62
CA ILE A 4 -1.93 -17.99 -1.50
C ILE A 4 -1.62 -17.36 -0.14
N LEU A 5 -1.57 -18.16 0.94
CA LEU A 5 -1.18 -17.67 2.27
C LEU A 5 0.30 -17.27 2.31
N LYS A 6 1.17 -18.06 1.62
CA LYS A 6 2.56 -17.67 1.43
C LYS A 6 2.67 -16.33 0.70
N LYS A 7 1.98 -16.16 -0.42
CA LYS A 7 1.98 -14.90 -1.17
C LYS A 7 1.41 -13.72 -0.37
N LEU A 8 0.39 -13.96 0.46
CA LEU A 8 -0.10 -12.94 1.38
C LEU A 8 1.00 -12.52 2.33
N TYR A 9 1.67 -13.48 2.99
CA TYR A 9 2.80 -13.18 3.86
C TYR A 9 3.91 -12.44 3.09
N ASP A 10 4.26 -12.89 1.89
CA ASP A 10 5.27 -12.26 1.04
C ASP A 10 4.94 -10.78 0.77
N GLY A 11 3.68 -10.49 0.44
CA GLY A 11 3.20 -9.11 0.24
C GLY A 11 3.19 -8.28 1.52
N MET A 12 2.69 -8.85 2.64
CA MET A 12 2.59 -8.13 3.92
C MET A 12 3.97 -7.84 4.51
N ILE A 13 4.89 -8.82 4.51
CA ILE A 13 6.23 -8.62 5.02
C ILE A 13 7.05 -7.70 4.11
N GLY A 14 6.82 -7.79 2.79
CA GLY A 14 7.44 -6.88 1.83
C GLY A 14 6.99 -5.44 2.05
N LEU A 15 5.70 -5.20 2.28
CA LEU A 15 5.16 -3.89 2.63
C LEU A 15 5.80 -3.37 3.93
N ALA A 16 5.80 -4.17 5.00
CA ALA A 16 6.32 -3.75 6.31
C ALA A 16 7.82 -3.41 6.28
N ILE A 17 8.61 -4.13 5.49
CA ILE A 17 10.04 -3.84 5.32
C ILE A 17 10.26 -2.58 4.48
N GLY A 18 9.43 -2.34 3.45
CA GLY A 18 9.47 -1.13 2.65
C GLY A 18 9.20 0.12 3.49
N ASP A 19 8.13 0.08 4.28
CA ASP A 19 7.76 1.07 5.29
C ASP A 19 8.94 1.33 6.27
N ALA A 20 9.40 0.31 6.97
CA ALA A 20 10.47 0.43 7.96
C ALA A 20 11.83 0.92 7.39
N LEU A 21 12.09 0.73 6.10
CA LEU A 21 13.24 1.30 5.40
C LEU A 21 13.08 2.80 5.16
N GLY A 22 11.85 3.25 4.88
CA GLY A 22 11.52 4.64 4.59
C GLY A 22 11.42 5.52 5.83
N VAL A 23 10.81 5.03 6.92
CA VAL A 23 10.56 5.77 8.18
C VAL A 23 11.75 6.65 8.64
N PRO A 24 13.02 6.21 8.65
CA PRO A 24 14.12 7.04 9.12
C PRO A 24 14.47 8.22 8.21
N VAL A 25 14.00 8.24 6.98
CA VAL A 25 14.38 9.25 5.97
C VAL A 25 13.18 9.95 5.35
N GLU A 26 11.98 9.72 5.84
CA GLU A 26 10.76 10.41 5.42
C GLU A 26 10.94 11.93 5.51
N PHE A 27 10.30 12.66 4.62
CA PHE A 27 10.39 14.10 4.43
C PHE A 27 11.76 14.64 3.99
N LYS A 28 12.77 13.78 3.78
CA LYS A 28 14.01 14.20 3.14
C LYS A 28 13.79 14.36 1.65
N THR A 29 14.31 15.46 1.11
CA THR A 29 14.29 15.69 -0.33
C THR A 29 15.16 14.66 -1.05
N ARG A 30 14.88 14.42 -2.33
CA ARG A 30 15.69 13.54 -3.17
C ARG A 30 17.17 13.94 -3.14
N GLN A 31 17.49 15.23 -3.20
CA GLN A 31 18.87 15.72 -3.14
C GLN A 31 19.55 15.33 -1.80
N GLU A 32 18.89 15.47 -0.68
CA GLU A 32 19.45 15.07 0.63
C GLU A 32 19.69 13.56 0.70
N ILE A 33 18.82 12.76 0.06
CA ILE A 33 19.00 11.32 -0.03
C ILE A 33 20.14 10.96 -0.97
N GLU A 34 20.29 11.64 -2.10
CA GLU A 34 21.41 11.43 -3.04
C GLU A 34 22.78 11.68 -2.38
N GLU A 35 22.88 12.63 -1.44
CA GLU A 35 24.09 12.90 -0.66
C GLU A 35 24.43 11.75 0.33
N ASN A 36 23.42 11.05 0.82
CA ASN A 36 23.57 9.91 1.72
C ASN A 36 22.50 8.83 1.42
N PRO A 37 22.67 8.05 0.33
CA PRO A 37 21.66 7.10 -0.11
C PRO A 37 21.37 6.00 0.92
N VAL A 38 20.08 5.63 1.01
CA VAL A 38 19.66 4.45 1.78
C VAL A 38 20.15 3.20 1.07
N ARG A 39 20.93 2.38 1.77
CA ARG A 39 21.46 1.10 1.28
C ARG A 39 21.04 -0.07 2.16
N GLU A 40 20.76 0.23 3.41
CA GLU A 40 20.36 -0.71 4.45
C GLU A 40 19.35 -0.04 5.38
N MET A 41 18.64 -0.85 6.16
CA MET A 41 17.67 -0.37 7.14
C MET A 41 18.38 0.47 8.22
N ARG A 42 17.97 1.72 8.34
CA ARG A 42 18.49 2.71 9.30
C ARG A 42 17.65 2.72 10.58
N GLU A 43 18.05 3.53 11.53
CA GLU A 43 17.35 3.76 12.78
C GLU A 43 17.35 5.25 13.16
N TYR A 44 16.43 5.63 14.02
CA TYR A 44 16.19 6.95 14.60
C TYR A 44 15.73 8.00 13.58
N GLY A 45 16.48 8.51 12.72
CA GLY A 45 16.09 9.45 11.65
C GLY A 45 14.93 10.40 11.97
N THR A 46 14.02 10.59 11.03
CA THR A 46 12.93 11.58 11.10
C THR A 46 11.98 11.33 12.29
N HIS A 47 11.55 10.10 12.48
CA HIS A 47 10.57 9.75 13.52
C HIS A 47 11.19 9.25 14.83
N HIS A 48 12.52 9.26 14.94
CA HIS A 48 13.25 8.77 16.12
C HIS A 48 12.91 7.33 16.53
N GLN A 49 12.53 6.51 15.58
CA GLN A 49 12.16 5.11 15.81
C GLN A 49 13.37 4.17 15.70
N ALA A 50 13.31 3.05 16.42
CA ALA A 50 14.33 2.01 16.37
C ALA A 50 14.33 1.31 14.98
N ARG A 51 15.43 0.64 14.66
CA ARG A 51 15.57 -0.12 13.41
C ARG A 51 14.45 -1.15 13.26
N GLY A 52 13.78 -1.15 12.11
CA GLY A 52 12.74 -2.11 11.77
C GLY A 52 11.34 -1.78 12.27
N VAL A 53 11.16 -0.61 12.88
CA VAL A 53 9.84 -0.10 13.28
C VAL A 53 9.15 0.49 12.05
N TRP A 54 7.90 0.07 11.83
CA TRP A 54 7.01 0.55 10.76
C TRP A 54 6.05 1.64 11.25
N SER A 55 5.46 2.38 10.30
CA SER A 55 4.53 3.49 10.51
C SER A 55 3.05 3.06 10.54
N ASP A 56 2.14 4.01 10.24
CA ASP A 56 0.71 3.75 10.05
C ASP A 56 0.42 2.92 8.79
N ASP A 57 1.27 2.94 7.76
CA ASP A 57 1.17 2.11 6.57
C ASP A 57 0.96 0.64 6.90
N THR A 58 1.90 0.06 7.62
CA THR A 58 1.83 -1.34 8.04
C THR A 58 0.76 -1.56 9.10
N SER A 59 0.65 -0.66 10.08
CA SER A 59 -0.31 -0.80 11.17
C SER A 59 -1.74 -0.91 10.66
N LEU A 60 -2.16 -0.01 9.76
CA LEU A 60 -3.52 -0.02 9.19
C LEU A 60 -3.72 -1.17 8.19
N THR A 61 -2.66 -1.61 7.50
CA THR A 61 -2.68 -2.82 6.67
C THR A 61 -2.98 -4.06 7.52
N LEU A 62 -2.29 -4.24 8.64
CA LEU A 62 -2.50 -5.37 9.55
C LEU A 62 -3.88 -5.32 10.22
N ALA A 63 -4.38 -4.13 10.55
CA ALA A 63 -5.73 -3.93 11.05
C ALA A 63 -6.79 -4.39 10.03
N LEU A 64 -6.57 -4.13 8.73
CA LEU A 64 -7.46 -4.61 7.66
C LEU A 64 -7.38 -6.14 7.51
N VAL A 65 -6.18 -6.74 7.55
CA VAL A 65 -6.00 -8.19 7.50
C VAL A 65 -6.76 -8.85 8.65
N ASP A 66 -6.54 -8.36 9.90
CA ASP A 66 -7.18 -8.93 11.09
C ASP A 66 -8.71 -8.80 11.05
N SER A 67 -9.25 -7.70 10.52
CA SER A 67 -10.69 -7.55 10.31
C SER A 67 -11.24 -8.59 9.33
N ILE A 68 -10.60 -8.76 8.17
CA ILE A 68 -11.02 -9.74 7.15
C ILE A 68 -11.03 -11.15 7.74
N VAL A 69 -9.98 -11.50 8.49
CA VAL A 69 -9.85 -12.80 9.15
C VAL A 69 -10.96 -13.02 10.17
N LYS A 70 -11.14 -12.08 11.10
CA LYS A 70 -12.11 -12.20 12.21
C LYS A 70 -13.56 -12.21 11.75
N CYS A 71 -13.89 -11.39 10.74
CA CYS A 71 -15.25 -11.30 10.21
C CYS A 71 -15.52 -12.32 9.09
N SER A 72 -14.48 -13.06 8.64
CA SER A 72 -14.58 -13.94 7.47
C SER A 72 -15.14 -13.21 6.25
N GLY A 73 -14.74 -11.94 6.06
CA GLY A 73 -15.24 -11.06 5.00
C GLY A 73 -14.98 -9.59 5.31
N ILE A 74 -15.62 -8.71 4.53
CA ILE A 74 -15.49 -7.26 4.67
C ILE A 74 -16.58 -6.74 5.61
N ASP A 75 -16.19 -6.25 6.78
CA ASP A 75 -17.05 -5.53 7.72
C ASP A 75 -16.49 -4.12 7.96
N TYR A 76 -17.12 -3.13 7.36
CA TYR A 76 -16.67 -1.73 7.41
C TYR A 76 -16.69 -1.16 8.83
N LYS A 77 -17.58 -1.64 9.69
CA LYS A 77 -17.65 -1.22 11.09
C LYS A 77 -16.47 -1.78 11.87
N ASP A 78 -16.20 -3.08 11.75
CA ASP A 78 -15.08 -3.73 12.42
C ASP A 78 -13.73 -3.12 11.95
N ILE A 79 -13.57 -2.83 10.66
CA ILE A 79 -12.37 -2.15 10.15
C ILE A 79 -12.19 -0.79 10.84
N MET A 80 -13.25 0.03 10.94
CA MET A 80 -13.15 1.34 11.58
C MET A 80 -12.94 1.24 13.11
N GLU A 81 -13.47 0.23 13.77
CA GLU A 81 -13.19 -0.05 15.17
C GLU A 81 -11.72 -0.38 15.39
N ARG A 82 -11.09 -1.18 14.50
CA ARG A 82 -9.66 -1.48 14.55
C ARG A 82 -8.78 -0.27 14.25
N PHE A 83 -9.15 0.55 13.27
CA PHE A 83 -8.45 1.80 13.01
C PHE A 83 -8.54 2.76 14.20
N SER A 84 -9.69 2.78 14.90
CA SER A 84 -9.85 3.55 16.12
C SER A 84 -9.01 2.98 17.26
N ALA A 85 -8.94 1.66 17.40
CA ALA A 85 -8.09 1.01 18.41
C ALA A 85 -6.60 1.26 18.16
N TRP A 86 -6.17 1.25 16.88
CA TRP A 86 -4.82 1.68 16.51
C TRP A 86 -4.55 3.11 16.98
N LEU A 87 -5.40 4.07 16.62
CA LEU A 87 -5.16 5.49 16.92
C LEU A 87 -5.18 5.79 18.43
N LEU A 88 -6.07 5.11 19.18
CA LEU A 88 -6.32 5.42 20.61
C LEU A 88 -5.45 4.59 21.56
N TYR A 89 -5.10 3.37 21.18
CA TYR A 89 -4.46 2.40 22.08
C TYR A 89 -3.11 1.87 21.56
N GLY A 90 -2.74 2.20 20.32
CA GLY A 90 -1.49 1.72 19.71
C GLY A 90 -1.56 0.26 19.25
N ASP A 91 -2.77 -0.29 19.03
CA ASP A 91 -2.93 -1.63 18.47
C ASP A 91 -2.26 -1.69 17.08
N TYR A 92 -1.76 -2.86 16.69
CA TYR A 92 -1.05 -3.09 15.41
C TYR A 92 0.27 -2.32 15.22
N THR A 93 0.65 -1.41 16.11
CA THR A 93 1.92 -0.70 16.00
C THR A 93 3.12 -1.61 16.24
N ALA A 94 4.25 -1.25 15.67
CA ALA A 94 5.50 -1.99 15.85
C ALA A 94 6.01 -1.94 17.30
N ALA A 95 5.97 -0.76 17.93
CA ALA A 95 6.57 -0.48 19.23
C ALA A 95 5.57 -0.09 20.34
N GLY A 96 4.25 -0.16 20.10
CA GLY A 96 3.23 0.27 21.05
C GLY A 96 2.97 1.77 21.04
N GLU A 97 3.56 2.51 20.11
CA GLU A 97 3.41 3.94 19.95
C GLU A 97 2.88 4.26 18.54
N VAL A 98 1.91 5.17 18.47
CA VAL A 98 1.37 5.68 17.21
C VAL A 98 2.17 6.91 16.79
N PHE A 99 2.68 6.91 15.58
CA PHE A 99 3.32 8.05 14.96
C PHE A 99 2.91 8.15 13.49
N ASP A 100 3.26 9.24 12.83
CA ASP A 100 2.98 9.51 11.43
C ASP A 100 1.49 9.32 11.05
N VAL A 101 0.62 10.01 11.79
CA VAL A 101 -0.83 9.94 11.55
C VAL A 101 -1.22 10.91 10.43
N GLY A 102 -1.56 10.40 9.28
CA GLY A 102 -2.08 11.23 8.17
C GLY A 102 -3.34 12.01 8.56
N ASN A 103 -3.38 13.31 8.25
CA ASN A 103 -4.48 14.21 8.64
C ASN A 103 -5.86 13.70 8.20
N ALA A 104 -6.00 13.18 6.98
CA ALA A 104 -7.27 12.66 6.45
C ALA A 104 -7.70 11.40 7.20
N THR A 105 -6.76 10.50 7.49
CA THR A 105 -6.99 9.28 8.27
C THR A 105 -7.46 9.61 9.70
N GLY A 106 -6.74 10.48 10.41
CA GLY A 106 -7.10 10.90 11.76
C GLY A 106 -8.49 11.54 11.83
N ARG A 107 -8.81 12.44 10.88
CA ARG A 107 -10.14 13.05 10.81
C ARG A 107 -11.25 12.04 10.52
N ALA A 108 -11.02 11.07 9.64
CA ALA A 108 -12.01 10.05 9.33
C ALA A 108 -12.30 9.17 10.55
N ILE A 109 -11.27 8.77 11.31
CA ILE A 109 -11.43 8.01 12.56
C ILE A 109 -12.21 8.85 13.61
N MET A 110 -11.92 10.14 13.74
CA MET A 110 -12.70 11.02 14.62
C MET A 110 -14.15 11.15 14.16
N ASN A 111 -14.42 11.28 12.86
CA ASN A 111 -15.79 11.31 12.32
C ASN A 111 -16.56 10.04 12.70
N TYR A 112 -15.91 8.87 12.59
CA TYR A 112 -16.49 7.60 13.03
C TYR A 112 -16.81 7.60 14.53
N GLY A 113 -15.86 8.06 15.36
CA GLY A 113 -16.07 8.19 16.82
C GLY A 113 -17.23 9.13 17.19
N HIS A 114 -17.56 10.10 16.35
CA HIS A 114 -18.73 10.98 16.49
C HIS A 114 -20.02 10.40 15.89
N GLY A 115 -20.02 9.13 15.44
CA GLY A 115 -21.19 8.43 14.96
C GLY A 115 -21.47 8.55 13.45
N THR A 116 -20.54 9.07 12.67
CA THR A 116 -20.63 9.04 11.19
C THR A 116 -20.58 7.60 10.70
N ALA A 117 -21.45 7.23 9.74
CA ALA A 117 -21.43 5.90 9.14
C ALA A 117 -20.08 5.60 8.48
N PRO A 118 -19.53 4.38 8.58
CA PRO A 118 -18.18 4.03 8.11
C PRO A 118 -17.84 4.55 6.71
N LEU A 119 -18.68 4.25 5.72
CA LEU A 119 -18.47 4.67 4.32
C LEU A 119 -18.59 6.17 4.07
N GLN A 120 -18.95 6.95 5.08
CA GLN A 120 -19.08 8.40 4.99
C GLN A 120 -18.00 9.14 5.79
N CYS A 121 -17.11 8.43 6.47
CA CYS A 121 -16.07 9.05 7.30
C CYS A 121 -14.98 9.72 6.48
N GLY A 122 -14.61 9.17 5.33
CA GLY A 122 -13.59 9.72 4.46
C GLY A 122 -13.99 11.05 3.81
N MET A 123 -13.01 11.94 3.63
CA MET A 123 -13.18 13.23 3.01
C MET A 123 -13.35 13.12 1.49
N VAL A 124 -14.03 14.10 0.89
CA VAL A 124 -14.36 14.13 -0.56
C VAL A 124 -13.77 15.34 -1.30
N SER A 125 -13.04 16.19 -0.61
CA SER A 125 -12.45 17.37 -1.22
C SER A 125 -11.30 16.98 -2.16
N GLU A 126 -11.11 17.74 -3.24
CA GLU A 126 -9.99 17.58 -4.16
C GLU A 126 -8.63 17.71 -3.47
N TYR A 127 -8.56 18.44 -2.35
CA TYR A 127 -7.35 18.61 -1.55
C TYR A 127 -7.07 17.43 -0.59
N GLU A 128 -7.93 16.41 -0.55
CA GLU A 128 -7.86 15.26 0.36
C GLU A 128 -7.46 13.97 -0.38
N ASN A 129 -6.61 14.12 -1.40
CA ASN A 129 -6.13 13.00 -2.22
C ASN A 129 -4.74 12.52 -1.77
N GLY A 130 -4.54 12.38 -0.45
CA GLY A 130 -3.38 11.69 0.10
C GLY A 130 -3.42 10.19 -0.19
N ASN A 131 -2.30 9.55 0.03
CA ASN A 131 -2.09 8.11 -0.21
C ASN A 131 -2.53 7.20 0.96
N GLY A 132 -3.05 7.74 2.06
CA GLY A 132 -3.36 6.99 3.29
C GLY A 132 -4.41 5.88 3.17
N SER A 133 -5.18 5.79 2.08
CA SER A 133 -5.94 4.58 1.78
C SER A 133 -5.18 3.62 0.86
N LEU A 134 -4.34 4.14 -0.05
CA LEU A 134 -3.53 3.35 -0.98
C LEU A 134 -2.53 2.46 -0.22
N MET A 135 -1.83 3.04 0.75
CA MET A 135 -0.79 2.40 1.54
C MET A 135 -1.25 1.10 2.23
N ARG A 136 -2.52 1.05 2.64
CA ARG A 136 -3.09 -0.03 3.46
C ARG A 136 -4.05 -0.97 2.72
N ILE A 137 -4.30 -0.78 1.41
CA ILE A 137 -5.37 -1.49 0.68
C ILE A 137 -4.93 -2.86 0.14
N LEU A 138 -3.65 -3.21 0.21
CA LEU A 138 -3.09 -4.43 -0.37
C LEU A 138 -3.83 -5.73 0.02
N PRO A 139 -4.34 -5.93 1.25
CA PRO A 139 -5.09 -7.13 1.62
C PRO A 139 -6.31 -7.39 0.74
N MET A 140 -6.90 -6.32 0.16
CA MET A 140 -8.03 -6.46 -0.76
C MET A 140 -7.68 -7.24 -2.03
N ALA A 141 -6.42 -7.22 -2.49
CA ALA A 141 -5.99 -8.00 -3.65
C ALA A 141 -6.13 -9.51 -3.39
N PHE A 142 -5.78 -9.95 -2.20
CA PHE A 142 -5.89 -11.35 -1.78
C PHE A 142 -7.35 -11.75 -1.53
N TYR A 143 -8.11 -10.91 -0.85
CA TYR A 143 -9.54 -11.12 -0.67
C TYR A 143 -10.25 -11.28 -2.02
N LEU A 144 -10.01 -10.38 -2.96
CA LEU A 144 -10.62 -10.43 -4.29
C LEU A 144 -10.05 -11.54 -5.19
N TYR A 145 -8.82 -11.99 -4.95
CA TYR A 145 -8.31 -13.19 -5.62
C TYR A 145 -9.07 -14.45 -5.18
N LEU A 146 -9.35 -14.59 -3.89
CA LEU A 146 -10.18 -15.70 -3.36
C LEU A 146 -11.66 -15.60 -3.82
N HIS A 147 -12.13 -14.40 -4.15
CA HIS A 147 -13.49 -14.12 -4.63
C HIS A 147 -13.52 -13.73 -6.12
N ASP A 148 -12.66 -14.36 -6.94
CA ASP A 148 -12.46 -14.02 -8.34
C ASP A 148 -13.70 -14.21 -9.24
N GLN A 149 -14.72 -14.93 -8.75
CA GLN A 149 -16.02 -15.07 -9.40
C GLN A 149 -16.85 -13.76 -9.43
N LEU A 150 -16.50 -12.77 -8.61
CA LEU A 150 -17.17 -11.47 -8.62
C LEU A 150 -16.84 -10.71 -9.91
N PRO A 151 -17.84 -10.09 -10.56
CA PRO A 151 -17.58 -9.18 -11.69
C PRO A 151 -16.61 -8.06 -11.30
N VAL A 152 -15.73 -7.64 -12.20
CA VAL A 152 -14.72 -6.59 -11.93
C VAL A 152 -15.36 -5.31 -11.37
N LYS A 153 -16.56 -4.94 -11.85
CA LYS A 153 -17.31 -3.79 -11.32
C LYS A 153 -17.61 -3.92 -9.81
N ASP A 154 -17.99 -5.11 -9.36
CA ASP A 154 -18.27 -5.35 -7.94
C ASP A 154 -16.99 -5.41 -7.11
N GLN A 155 -15.91 -5.93 -7.69
CA GLN A 155 -14.57 -5.86 -7.07
C GLN A 155 -14.13 -4.42 -6.87
N ILE A 156 -14.24 -3.57 -7.88
CA ILE A 156 -13.94 -2.12 -7.81
C ILE A 156 -14.79 -1.46 -6.73
N ARG A 157 -16.09 -1.78 -6.63
CA ARG A 157 -16.95 -1.23 -5.57
C ARG A 157 -16.43 -1.58 -4.18
N LEU A 158 -16.05 -2.82 -3.91
CA LEU A 158 -15.50 -3.23 -2.62
C LEU A 158 -14.19 -2.51 -2.29
N ILE A 159 -13.31 -2.30 -3.28
CA ILE A 159 -12.09 -1.52 -3.12
C ILE A 159 -12.43 -0.07 -2.75
N HIS A 160 -13.36 0.54 -3.46
CA HIS A 160 -13.82 1.91 -3.21
C HIS A 160 -14.42 2.05 -1.82
N ASP A 161 -15.23 1.10 -1.38
CA ASP A 161 -15.85 1.11 -0.07
C ASP A 161 -14.78 1.07 1.05
N VAL A 162 -13.78 0.20 0.94
CA VAL A 162 -12.67 0.12 1.92
C VAL A 162 -11.80 1.37 1.90
N SER A 163 -11.50 1.95 0.73
CA SER A 163 -10.79 3.23 0.64
C SER A 163 -11.60 4.37 1.27
N SER A 164 -12.93 4.39 1.04
CA SER A 164 -13.86 5.43 1.51
C SER A 164 -13.93 5.54 3.03
N LEU A 165 -13.48 4.54 3.77
CA LEU A 165 -13.39 4.61 5.23
C LEU A 165 -12.56 5.81 5.70
N THR A 166 -11.55 6.23 4.90
CA THR A 166 -10.67 7.37 5.21
C THR A 166 -10.52 8.35 4.05
N HIS A 167 -10.52 7.89 2.80
CA HIS A 167 -10.29 8.69 1.60
C HIS A 167 -11.38 8.39 0.57
N ARG A 168 -12.32 9.31 0.40
CA ARG A 168 -13.52 9.10 -0.42
C ARG A 168 -13.56 9.94 -1.70
N HIS A 169 -12.53 10.73 -1.98
CA HIS A 169 -12.45 11.42 -3.26
C HIS A 169 -12.15 10.40 -4.37
N MET A 170 -12.79 10.55 -5.53
CA MET A 170 -12.74 9.57 -6.62
C MET A 170 -11.32 9.29 -7.11
N ARG A 171 -10.42 10.27 -7.06
CA ARG A 171 -9.00 10.09 -7.44
C ARG A 171 -8.29 9.05 -6.54
N SER A 172 -8.49 9.12 -5.22
CA SER A 172 -7.95 8.11 -4.28
C SER A 172 -8.58 6.73 -4.53
N LEU A 173 -9.89 6.68 -4.83
CA LEU A 173 -10.59 5.44 -5.14
C LEU A 173 -10.04 4.78 -6.41
N VAL A 174 -9.79 5.58 -7.46
CA VAL A 174 -9.19 5.09 -8.73
C VAL A 174 -7.78 4.55 -8.49
N GLY A 175 -6.95 5.26 -7.72
CA GLY A 175 -5.60 4.80 -7.37
C GLY A 175 -5.62 3.45 -6.67
N CYS A 176 -6.48 3.29 -5.65
CA CYS A 176 -6.68 2.02 -4.96
C CYS A 176 -7.14 0.89 -5.91
N GLY A 177 -8.05 1.21 -6.83
CA GLY A 177 -8.51 0.24 -7.83
C GLY A 177 -7.40 -0.24 -8.76
N ILE A 178 -6.58 0.68 -9.28
CA ILE A 178 -5.42 0.34 -10.13
C ILE A 178 -4.44 -0.52 -9.33
N TYR A 179 -4.08 -0.13 -8.12
CA TYR A 179 -3.14 -0.85 -7.27
C TYR A 179 -3.59 -2.28 -6.96
N VAL A 180 -4.81 -2.43 -6.46
CA VAL A 180 -5.37 -3.74 -6.06
C VAL A 180 -5.50 -4.68 -7.25
N LEU A 181 -5.98 -4.21 -8.40
CA LEU A 181 -6.08 -5.07 -9.59
C LEU A 181 -4.70 -5.43 -10.14
N THR A 182 -3.72 -4.54 -10.05
CA THR A 182 -2.31 -4.83 -10.39
C THR A 182 -1.75 -5.91 -9.45
N ALA A 183 -1.89 -5.74 -8.14
CA ALA A 183 -1.45 -6.74 -7.16
C ALA A 183 -2.12 -8.11 -7.39
N LYS A 184 -3.41 -8.12 -7.71
CA LYS A 184 -4.15 -9.34 -8.02
C LYS A 184 -3.62 -10.07 -9.26
N GLU A 185 -3.17 -9.34 -10.29
CA GLU A 185 -2.53 -9.95 -11.46
C GLU A 185 -1.13 -10.48 -11.15
N LEU A 186 -0.39 -9.85 -10.23
CA LEU A 186 0.88 -10.38 -9.73
C LEU A 186 0.67 -11.69 -8.95
N ILE A 187 -0.38 -11.79 -8.14
CA ILE A 187 -0.73 -13.03 -7.41
C ILE A 187 -1.01 -14.17 -8.39
N ARG A 188 -1.57 -13.90 -9.57
CA ARG A 188 -1.89 -14.91 -10.60
C ARG A 188 -0.67 -15.49 -11.31
N GLU A 189 0.49 -14.86 -11.24
CA GLU A 189 1.75 -15.32 -11.86
C GLU A 189 1.65 -15.67 -13.36
N LYS A 190 0.90 -14.91 -14.12
CA LYS A 190 0.73 -15.16 -15.56
C LYS A 190 1.63 -14.24 -16.39
N GLY A 191 2.60 -14.79 -17.08
CA GLY A 191 3.51 -14.05 -17.95
C GLY A 191 4.62 -13.32 -17.19
N THR A 192 5.16 -12.26 -17.77
CA THR A 192 6.20 -11.44 -17.16
C THR A 192 5.63 -10.47 -16.13
N LEU A 193 6.51 -9.88 -15.30
CA LEU A 193 6.15 -8.79 -14.39
C LEU A 193 5.37 -7.69 -15.11
N LYS A 194 5.92 -7.24 -16.24
CA LYS A 194 5.33 -6.18 -17.04
C LYS A 194 3.95 -6.55 -17.59
N ASP A 195 3.78 -7.78 -18.07
CA ASP A 195 2.48 -8.27 -18.54
C ASP A 195 1.44 -8.25 -17.40
N SER A 196 1.84 -8.60 -16.18
CA SER A 196 0.95 -8.61 -15.02
C SER A 196 0.55 -7.18 -14.61
N VAL A 197 1.50 -6.25 -14.57
CA VAL A 197 1.22 -4.83 -14.32
C VAL A 197 0.27 -4.27 -15.39
N GLU A 198 0.57 -4.51 -16.66
CA GLU A 198 -0.24 -4.00 -17.78
C GLU A 198 -1.68 -4.56 -17.75
N ARG A 199 -1.85 -5.86 -17.44
CA ARG A 199 -3.20 -6.46 -17.31
C ARG A 199 -3.98 -5.83 -16.15
N GLY A 200 -3.37 -5.64 -14.98
CA GLY A 200 -4.04 -5.06 -13.82
C GLY A 200 -4.47 -3.61 -14.06
N VAL A 201 -3.56 -2.81 -14.60
CA VAL A 201 -3.81 -1.41 -14.98
C VAL A 201 -4.93 -1.33 -16.02
N ASN A 202 -4.87 -2.12 -17.11
CA ASN A 202 -5.87 -2.12 -18.17
C ASN A 202 -7.25 -2.60 -17.66
N ALA A 203 -7.29 -3.57 -16.75
CA ALA A 203 -8.55 -4.02 -16.14
C ALA A 203 -9.23 -2.90 -15.35
N ALA A 204 -8.46 -2.11 -14.59
CA ALA A 204 -8.97 -0.96 -13.86
C ALA A 204 -9.48 0.12 -14.82
N PHE A 205 -8.67 0.55 -15.79
CA PHE A 205 -9.06 1.57 -16.76
C PHE A 205 -10.30 1.17 -17.55
N SER A 206 -10.39 -0.08 -18.01
CA SER A 206 -11.55 -0.56 -18.74
C SER A 206 -12.86 -0.39 -17.95
N CYS A 207 -12.82 -0.64 -16.64
CA CYS A 207 -13.97 -0.46 -15.77
C CYS A 207 -14.31 1.02 -15.56
N TYR A 208 -13.31 1.86 -15.33
CA TYR A 208 -13.51 3.29 -15.10
C TYR A 208 -13.94 4.05 -16.35
N ASP A 209 -13.38 3.72 -17.51
CA ASP A 209 -13.74 4.33 -18.79
C ASP A 209 -15.20 3.98 -19.18
N ALA A 210 -15.61 2.75 -18.95
CA ALA A 210 -17.00 2.33 -19.14
C ALA A 210 -17.97 3.09 -18.23
N ALA A 211 -17.50 3.55 -17.06
CA ALA A 211 -18.26 4.38 -16.13
C ALA A 211 -18.17 5.89 -16.44
N GLY A 212 -17.34 6.30 -17.41
CA GLY A 212 -17.11 7.71 -17.74
C GLY A 212 -16.45 8.50 -16.62
N ASN A 213 -15.55 7.88 -15.85
CA ASN A 213 -14.94 8.50 -14.69
C ASN A 213 -13.84 9.51 -15.07
N PRO A 214 -14.00 10.82 -14.80
CA PRO A 214 -13.02 11.84 -15.21
C PRO A 214 -11.70 11.76 -14.44
N GLU A 215 -11.67 11.19 -13.23
CA GLU A 215 -10.46 11.12 -12.39
C GLU A 215 -9.41 10.15 -12.91
N THR A 216 -9.74 9.32 -13.91
CA THR A 216 -8.77 8.50 -14.65
C THR A 216 -7.70 9.35 -15.35
N ALA A 217 -8.03 10.60 -15.71
CA ALA A 217 -7.08 11.52 -16.33
C ALA A 217 -5.83 11.80 -15.45
N ALA A 218 -5.98 11.73 -14.12
CA ALA A 218 -4.86 11.89 -13.20
C ALA A 218 -3.81 10.75 -13.31
N TYR A 219 -4.20 9.60 -13.85
CA TYR A 219 -3.38 8.40 -14.01
C TYR A 219 -3.04 8.09 -15.48
N GLU A 220 -3.22 9.05 -16.38
CA GLU A 220 -3.09 8.86 -17.83
C GLU A 220 -1.73 8.26 -18.24
N ARG A 221 -0.65 8.59 -17.51
CA ARG A 221 0.70 8.05 -17.78
C ARG A 221 0.76 6.52 -17.69
N LEU A 222 -0.05 5.91 -16.82
CA LEU A 222 -0.10 4.45 -16.64
C LEU A 222 -0.79 3.70 -17.78
N ARG A 223 -1.52 4.38 -18.68
CA ARG A 223 -2.14 3.72 -19.84
C ARG A 223 -1.12 3.17 -20.83
N ASN A 224 0.05 3.76 -20.88
CA ASN A 224 1.15 3.28 -21.70
C ASN A 224 2.31 2.80 -20.83
N ILE A 225 2.22 1.59 -20.33
CA ILE A 225 3.22 1.00 -19.42
C ILE A 225 4.64 1.00 -20.05
N ASN A 226 4.74 0.80 -21.36
CA ASN A 226 6.05 0.87 -22.05
C ASN A 226 6.65 2.26 -22.00
N GLY A 227 5.88 3.28 -22.35
CA GLY A 227 6.31 4.67 -22.28
C GLY A 227 6.55 5.13 -20.83
N PHE A 228 5.68 4.70 -19.91
CA PHE A 228 5.79 5.05 -18.50
C PHE A 228 7.07 4.45 -17.86
N SER A 229 7.35 3.17 -18.08
CA SER A 229 8.56 2.54 -17.54
C SER A 229 9.87 3.14 -18.10
N ALA A 230 9.84 3.75 -19.27
CA ALA A 230 10.98 4.40 -19.88
C ALA A 230 11.24 5.84 -19.39
N LEU A 231 10.38 6.38 -18.53
CA LEU A 231 10.57 7.72 -17.98
C LEU A 231 11.84 7.77 -17.12
N PRO A 232 12.61 8.86 -17.18
CA PRO A 232 13.75 9.05 -16.30
C PRO A 232 13.28 9.32 -14.87
N ASP A 233 14.12 8.98 -13.89
CA ASP A 233 13.82 9.04 -12.46
C ASP A 233 13.39 10.44 -11.97
N HIS A 234 13.98 11.50 -12.53
CA HIS A 234 13.65 12.89 -12.17
C HIS A 234 12.21 13.31 -12.56
N GLU A 235 11.54 12.56 -13.44
CA GLU A 235 10.13 12.76 -13.77
C GLU A 235 9.19 12.00 -12.84
N ILE A 236 9.71 11.12 -12.00
CA ILE A 236 8.92 10.36 -11.02
C ILE A 236 8.88 11.13 -9.71
N LYS A 237 7.68 11.53 -9.30
CA LYS A 237 7.44 12.18 -8.02
C LYS A 237 7.08 11.16 -6.96
N SER A 238 7.43 11.45 -5.72
CA SER A 238 7.30 10.54 -4.56
C SER A 238 6.65 11.19 -3.34
N SER A 239 5.84 12.21 -3.54
CA SER A 239 5.13 12.89 -2.43
C SER A 239 3.90 12.09 -1.97
N GLY A 240 3.36 12.44 -0.79
CA GLY A 240 2.13 11.85 -0.21
C GLY A 240 0.84 12.01 -1.02
N TYR A 241 0.91 12.53 -2.25
CA TYR A 241 -0.21 12.57 -3.18
C TYR A 241 -0.41 11.19 -3.81
N VAL A 242 -1.62 10.64 -3.73
CA VAL A 242 -1.95 9.27 -4.12
C VAL A 242 -1.45 8.85 -5.52
N VAL A 243 -1.50 9.79 -6.49
CA VAL A 243 -1.02 9.54 -7.86
C VAL A 243 0.50 9.37 -7.89
N HIS A 244 1.23 10.24 -7.18
CA HIS A 244 2.69 10.18 -7.12
C HIS A 244 3.18 8.89 -6.46
N THR A 245 2.57 8.50 -5.34
CA THR A 245 2.91 7.25 -4.64
C THR A 245 2.67 6.04 -5.52
N LEU A 246 1.51 5.95 -6.20
CA LEU A 246 1.20 4.82 -7.06
C LEU A 246 2.13 4.74 -8.27
N GLU A 247 2.36 5.87 -8.95
CA GLU A 247 3.28 5.94 -10.09
C GLU A 247 4.70 5.57 -9.67
N ALA A 248 5.20 6.11 -8.55
CA ALA A 248 6.53 5.81 -8.04
C ALA A 248 6.70 4.31 -7.75
N ALA A 249 5.74 3.70 -7.06
CA ALA A 249 5.78 2.27 -6.72
C ALA A 249 5.79 1.38 -7.97
N ILE A 250 4.91 1.63 -8.93
CA ILE A 250 4.85 0.87 -10.19
C ILE A 250 6.12 1.08 -11.02
N TRP A 251 6.63 2.31 -11.09
CA TRP A 251 7.85 2.61 -11.83
C TRP A 251 9.06 1.92 -11.22
N CYS A 252 9.22 1.95 -9.89
CA CYS A 252 10.31 1.25 -9.21
C CYS A 252 10.26 -0.25 -9.46
N LEU A 253 9.09 -0.86 -9.38
CA LEU A 253 8.89 -2.28 -9.64
C LEU A 253 9.27 -2.65 -11.08
N LEU A 254 8.90 -1.83 -12.08
CA LEU A 254 9.18 -2.08 -13.50
C LEU A 254 10.64 -1.83 -13.90
N ASN A 255 11.42 -1.12 -13.07
CA ASN A 255 12.79 -0.71 -13.36
C ASN A 255 13.83 -1.37 -12.44
N THR A 256 13.49 -2.53 -11.85
CA THR A 256 14.38 -3.30 -10.98
C THR A 256 14.13 -4.80 -11.15
N ASP A 257 15.13 -5.60 -10.81
CA ASP A 257 15.12 -7.05 -11.00
C ASP A 257 15.15 -7.83 -9.69
N SER A 258 15.02 -7.15 -8.55
CA SER A 258 14.97 -7.77 -7.22
C SER A 258 14.10 -7.00 -6.25
N TYR A 259 13.62 -7.67 -5.20
CA TYR A 259 12.94 -7.02 -4.09
C TYR A 259 13.79 -5.89 -3.49
N LYS A 260 15.06 -6.20 -3.18
CA LYS A 260 16.00 -5.24 -2.57
C LYS A 260 16.13 -3.96 -3.41
N ASP A 261 16.38 -4.11 -4.70
CA ASP A 261 16.59 -2.96 -5.59
C ASP A 261 15.32 -2.15 -5.77
N CYS A 262 14.14 -2.81 -5.82
CA CYS A 262 12.85 -2.14 -5.93
C CYS A 262 12.60 -1.23 -4.72
N VAL A 263 12.72 -1.76 -3.52
CA VAL A 263 12.43 -0.99 -2.29
C VAL A 263 13.49 0.10 -2.06
N LEU A 264 14.77 -0.19 -2.28
CA LEU A 264 15.81 0.83 -2.18
C LEU A 264 15.61 1.95 -3.21
N LYS A 265 15.22 1.61 -4.44
CA LYS A 265 14.89 2.61 -5.45
C LYS A 265 13.71 3.48 -4.99
N ALA A 266 12.65 2.88 -4.45
CA ALA A 266 11.48 3.57 -3.94
C ALA A 266 11.83 4.57 -2.82
N VAL A 267 12.52 4.10 -1.79
CA VAL A 267 12.94 4.93 -0.65
C VAL A 267 13.90 6.06 -1.06
N ASN A 268 14.80 5.79 -2.02
CA ASN A 268 15.75 6.80 -2.49
C ASN A 268 15.14 7.85 -3.44
N LEU A 269 13.85 7.77 -3.78
CA LEU A 269 13.14 8.85 -4.47
C LEU A 269 12.93 10.08 -3.59
N GLY A 270 13.00 9.93 -2.26
CA GLY A 270 12.79 11.03 -1.32
C GLY A 270 11.32 11.35 -1.03
N ASP A 271 11.07 12.43 -0.35
CA ASP A 271 9.77 12.94 0.11
C ASP A 271 9.04 11.95 1.04
N ASP A 272 8.02 11.26 0.58
CA ASP A 272 7.19 10.29 1.31
C ASP A 272 7.79 8.87 1.13
N THR A 273 8.87 8.62 1.82
CA THR A 273 9.73 7.46 1.56
C THR A 273 9.20 6.15 2.12
N ASP A 274 8.53 6.19 3.25
CA ASP A 274 7.94 5.01 3.90
C ASP A 274 6.71 4.54 3.13
N THR A 275 5.77 5.43 2.77
CA THR A 275 4.61 5.03 1.98
C THR A 275 4.99 4.55 0.58
N VAL A 276 5.90 5.24 -0.13
CA VAL A 276 6.36 4.75 -1.45
C VAL A 276 7.08 3.42 -1.30
N GLY A 277 7.90 3.26 -0.26
CA GLY A 277 8.56 2.02 0.12
C GLY A 277 7.58 0.89 0.43
N ALA A 278 6.55 1.16 1.24
CA ALA A 278 5.49 0.21 1.60
C ALA A 278 4.71 -0.27 0.37
N VAL A 279 4.22 0.66 -0.45
CA VAL A 279 3.40 0.35 -1.64
C VAL A 279 4.21 -0.43 -2.68
N ALA A 280 5.47 -0.03 -2.94
CA ALA A 280 6.38 -0.77 -3.82
C ALA A 280 6.78 -2.13 -3.22
N GLY A 281 7.08 -2.15 -1.93
CA GLY A 281 7.49 -3.35 -1.19
C GLY A 281 6.41 -4.43 -1.16
N GLY A 282 5.14 -4.03 -1.04
CA GLY A 282 4.01 -4.95 -1.13
C GLY A 282 3.91 -5.64 -2.49
N LEU A 283 4.00 -4.91 -3.60
CA LEU A 283 4.00 -5.47 -4.95
C LEU A 283 5.24 -6.34 -5.21
N ALA A 284 6.42 -5.83 -4.82
CA ALA A 284 7.68 -6.56 -4.98
C ALA A 284 7.72 -7.84 -4.13
N GLY A 285 7.16 -7.81 -2.92
CA GLY A 285 7.02 -8.98 -2.05
C GLY A 285 6.18 -10.07 -2.70
N ILE A 286 5.01 -9.72 -3.27
CA ILE A 286 4.16 -10.66 -4.01
C ILE A 286 4.91 -11.29 -5.19
N TYR A 287 5.67 -10.48 -5.94
CA TYR A 287 6.29 -10.94 -7.18
C TYR A 287 7.58 -11.72 -6.95
N TYR A 288 8.48 -11.22 -6.08
CA TYR A 288 9.79 -11.83 -5.85
C TYR A 288 9.79 -12.89 -4.74
N GLY A 289 8.83 -12.86 -3.82
CA GLY A 289 8.78 -13.74 -2.65
C GLY A 289 9.66 -13.28 -1.48
N SER A 290 9.26 -13.61 -0.25
CA SER A 290 9.98 -13.23 0.97
C SER A 290 11.36 -13.89 1.09
N GLU A 291 11.58 -15.04 0.44
CA GLU A 291 12.88 -15.71 0.37
C GLU A 291 13.95 -14.89 -0.37
N ASN A 292 13.55 -13.92 -1.19
CA ASN A 292 14.45 -13.00 -1.90
C ASN A 292 14.63 -11.65 -1.19
N ILE A 293 14.03 -11.48 -0.01
CA ILE A 293 14.26 -10.34 0.87
C ILE A 293 15.57 -10.55 1.63
N PRO A 294 16.44 -9.53 1.77
CA PRO A 294 17.66 -9.68 2.56
C PRO A 294 17.38 -10.19 3.98
N ALA A 295 18.07 -11.23 4.39
CA ALA A 295 17.88 -11.85 5.71
C ALA A 295 18.04 -10.86 6.88
N GLU A 296 18.93 -9.88 6.72
CA GLU A 296 19.14 -8.83 7.72
C GLU A 296 17.89 -7.95 7.91
N TRP A 297 17.13 -7.66 6.84
CA TRP A 297 15.91 -6.89 6.91
C TRP A 297 14.77 -7.70 7.52
N LEU A 298 14.65 -8.98 7.12
CA LEU A 298 13.69 -9.91 7.72
C LEU A 298 13.93 -10.13 9.23
N ASN A 299 15.18 -10.08 9.68
CA ASN A 299 15.52 -10.23 11.09
C ASN A 299 15.38 -8.91 11.87
N ALA A 300 15.45 -7.77 11.20
CA ALA A 300 15.34 -6.46 11.82
C ALA A 300 13.89 -5.96 11.94
N VAL A 301 13.02 -6.32 10.99
CA VAL A 301 11.63 -5.86 11.03
C VAL A 301 10.94 -6.29 12.32
N ALA A 302 10.27 -5.34 12.97
CA ALA A 302 9.61 -5.57 14.24
C ALA A 302 8.47 -6.59 14.08
N LYS A 303 8.13 -7.30 15.15
CA LYS A 303 6.96 -8.20 15.25
C LYS A 303 6.71 -9.10 14.03
N ARG A 304 7.77 -9.57 13.34
CA ARG A 304 7.64 -10.42 12.15
C ARG A 304 6.70 -11.61 12.36
N GLN A 305 6.81 -12.29 13.52
CA GLN A 305 5.95 -13.45 13.84
C GLN A 305 4.47 -13.06 13.95
N TYR A 306 4.18 -11.83 14.39
CA TYR A 306 2.81 -11.33 14.43
C TYR A 306 2.24 -11.13 13.02
N ILE A 307 3.03 -10.58 12.09
CA ILE A 307 2.62 -10.48 10.67
C ILE A 307 2.33 -11.88 10.11
N GLU A 308 3.23 -12.83 10.36
CA GLU A 308 3.09 -14.23 9.91
C GLU A 308 1.80 -14.85 10.45
N SER A 309 1.55 -14.75 11.76
CA SER A 309 0.36 -15.32 12.38
C SER A 309 -0.96 -14.75 11.85
N LEU A 310 -1.01 -13.45 11.54
CA LEU A 310 -2.19 -12.84 10.93
C LEU A 310 -2.47 -13.36 9.51
N CYS A 311 -1.40 -13.67 8.76
CA CYS A 311 -1.53 -14.18 7.40
C CYS A 311 -2.00 -15.65 7.37
N GLU A 312 -1.64 -16.47 8.35
CA GLU A 312 -1.99 -17.90 8.40
C GLU A 312 -3.52 -18.15 8.48
N ASP A 313 -4.25 -17.25 9.10
CA ASP A 313 -5.70 -17.35 9.32
C ASP A 313 -6.54 -16.74 8.20
N PHE A 314 -5.94 -16.14 7.18
CA PHE A 314 -6.64 -15.48 6.08
C PHE A 314 -7.31 -16.50 5.14
N LYS A 315 -8.64 -16.41 4.97
CA LYS A 315 -9.43 -17.39 4.19
C LYS A 315 -10.46 -16.71 3.29
#